data_f791ac0b32f358bb0b29f057f07def97
#
_entry.id   f791ac0b32f358bb0b29f057f07def97
#
_cell.length_a   1.000
_cell.length_b   1.000
_cell.length_c   1.000
_cell.angle_alpha   90.00
_cell.angle_beta   90.00
_cell.angle_gamma   90.00
#
_symmetry.space_group_name_H-M   'P 1'
#
loop_
_entity.id
_entity.type
_entity.pdbx_description
1 polymer ?
#
loop_
_entity_poly.entity_id
_entity_poly.type
_entity_poly.pdbx_seq_one_letter_code
_entity_poly.pdbx_strand_id
1 'polypeptide(L)'
;MNFEETEDLYNVYRGILRNNRSFQPGKSTAVEYRMDCPEYADLLKKYPFEKIAGKGTDLQRAIRVLKYLSPKLTHSPWYDGHVDCNALALLDYSLDKSEQGINCLNKAKILEEVCLALGIYARRVRFLPYSPFDFDCHVVTEI
;
A
#
# COMPACT_ATOMS: atom_id res chain seq x y z
N MET A 1 -18.90 13.72 18.99
CA MET A 1 -17.76 14.52 18.53
C MET A 1 -18.26 15.38 17.39
N ASN A 2 -18.23 16.71 17.54
CA ASN A 2 -18.75 17.64 16.53
C ASN A 2 -17.73 17.75 15.39
N PHE A 3 -18.19 17.80 14.15
CA PHE A 3 -17.34 17.90 12.95
C PHE A 3 -16.41 19.13 12.98
N GLU A 4 -16.85 20.24 13.58
CA GLU A 4 -16.06 21.48 13.75
C GLU A 4 -14.86 21.30 14.70
N GLU A 5 -15.00 20.53 15.79
CA GLU A 5 -13.87 20.23 16.70
C GLU A 5 -12.78 19.38 16.03
N THR A 6 -13.16 18.55 15.06
CA THR A 6 -12.24 17.69 14.34
C THR A 6 -11.40 18.47 13.32
N GLU A 7 -11.96 19.52 12.72
CA GLU A 7 -11.28 20.37 11.74
C GLU A 7 -10.20 21.24 12.38
N ASP A 8 -10.47 21.78 13.56
CA ASP A 8 -9.50 22.55 14.35
C ASP A 8 -8.31 21.68 14.80
N LEU A 9 -8.57 20.47 15.28
CA LEU A 9 -7.52 19.51 15.64
C LEU A 9 -6.69 19.10 14.42
N TYR A 10 -7.30 18.88 13.27
CA TYR A 10 -6.60 18.55 12.02
C TYR A 10 -5.64 19.68 11.61
N ASN A 11 -6.04 20.92 11.71
CA ASN A 11 -5.20 22.09 11.40
C ASN A 11 -4.04 22.24 12.40
N VAL A 12 -4.26 21.94 13.69
CA VAL A 12 -3.20 21.91 14.71
C VAL A 12 -2.17 20.82 14.38
N TYR A 13 -2.60 19.59 14.09
CA TYR A 13 -1.70 18.49 13.72
C TYR A 13 -0.93 18.77 12.43
N ARG A 14 -1.59 19.33 11.44
CA ARG A 14 -0.95 19.78 10.20
C ARG A 14 0.09 20.86 10.44
N GLY A 15 -0.18 21.79 11.36
CA GLY A 15 0.77 22.81 11.79
C GLY A 15 2.00 22.21 12.48
N ILE A 16 1.80 21.26 13.39
CA ILE A 16 2.88 20.53 14.07
C ILE A 16 3.75 19.78 13.06
N LEU A 17 3.16 19.02 12.14
CA LEU A 17 3.89 18.28 11.12
C LEU A 17 4.69 19.19 10.18
N ARG A 18 4.15 20.35 9.79
CA ARG A 18 4.83 21.32 8.93
C ARG A 18 6.02 22.00 9.62
N ASN A 19 5.93 22.22 10.93
CA ASN A 19 6.92 22.94 11.69
C ASN A 19 7.91 22.03 12.44
N ASN A 20 7.60 20.75 12.55
CA ASN A 20 8.51 19.80 13.16
C ASN A 20 9.62 19.41 12.16
N ARG A 21 10.75 20.08 12.27
CA ARG A 21 11.94 19.84 11.45
C ARG A 21 12.97 18.95 12.13
N SER A 22 12.76 18.57 13.38
CA SER A 22 13.66 17.73 14.15
C SER A 22 13.07 16.34 14.34
N PHE A 23 13.34 15.46 13.40
CA PHE A 23 13.14 14.04 13.62
C PHE A 23 14.37 13.49 14.35
N GLN A 24 14.16 12.83 15.47
CA GLN A 24 15.24 12.08 16.08
C GLN A 24 15.61 10.93 15.13
N PRO A 25 16.91 10.74 14.85
CA PRO A 25 17.32 9.61 14.04
C PRO A 25 16.93 8.32 14.76
N GLY A 26 16.04 7.55 14.16
CA GLY A 26 15.68 6.22 14.62
C GLY A 26 16.83 5.23 14.40
N LYS A 27 16.73 4.06 14.99
CA LYS A 27 17.63 2.96 14.64
C LYS A 27 17.28 2.47 13.24
N SER A 28 18.26 2.46 12.34
CA SER A 28 18.13 1.82 11.05
C SER A 28 17.95 0.31 11.25
N THR A 29 16.90 -0.26 10.69
CA THR A 29 16.68 -1.71 10.66
C THR A 29 17.02 -2.21 9.26
N ALA A 30 17.86 -3.25 9.17
CA ALA A 30 18.10 -3.92 7.90
C ALA A 30 16.78 -4.57 7.45
N VAL A 31 16.40 -4.31 6.19
CA VAL A 31 15.21 -4.92 5.57
C VAL A 31 15.69 -5.99 4.60
N GLU A 32 15.27 -7.22 4.84
CA GLU A 32 15.50 -8.32 3.92
C GLU A 32 14.32 -8.42 2.94
N TYR A 33 14.64 -8.41 1.65
CA TYR A 33 13.64 -8.56 0.60
C TYR A 33 13.68 -9.97 0.02
N ARG A 34 12.52 -10.64 -0.01
CA ARG A 34 12.37 -11.94 -0.66
C ARG A 34 11.75 -11.72 -2.03
N MET A 35 12.57 -11.90 -3.08
CA MET A 35 12.15 -11.73 -4.47
C MET A 35 11.98 -13.06 -5.21
N ASP A 36 12.29 -14.16 -4.56
CA ASP A 36 12.30 -15.52 -5.10
C ASP A 36 11.09 -16.36 -4.68
N CYS A 37 10.01 -15.70 -4.25
CA CYS A 37 8.80 -16.41 -3.85
C CYS A 37 8.13 -17.06 -5.06
N PRO A 38 7.81 -18.38 -5.00
CA PRO A 38 7.17 -19.08 -6.10
C PRO A 38 5.87 -18.44 -6.58
N GLU A 39 5.10 -17.84 -5.66
CA GLU A 39 3.84 -17.16 -5.92
C GLU A 39 4.00 -15.95 -6.88
N TYR A 40 5.19 -15.36 -6.95
CA TYR A 40 5.45 -14.24 -7.85
C TYR A 40 5.48 -14.67 -9.32
N ALA A 41 5.94 -15.89 -9.60
CA ALA A 41 5.90 -16.43 -10.95
C ALA A 41 4.44 -16.66 -11.42
N ASP A 42 3.58 -17.17 -10.55
CA ASP A 42 2.16 -17.35 -10.84
C ASP A 42 1.43 -15.99 -11.01
N LEU A 43 1.78 -15.01 -10.20
CA LEU A 43 1.26 -13.64 -10.30
C LEU A 43 1.58 -13.02 -11.67
N LEU A 44 2.84 -13.10 -12.12
CA LEU A 44 3.28 -12.55 -13.40
C LEU A 44 2.75 -13.35 -14.60
N LYS A 45 2.53 -14.65 -14.44
CA LYS A 45 1.92 -15.51 -15.47
C LYS A 45 0.43 -15.17 -15.66
N LYS A 46 -0.28 -14.89 -14.57
CA LYS A 46 -1.72 -14.60 -14.61
C LYS A 46 -2.03 -13.17 -15.03
N TYR A 47 -1.24 -12.21 -14.57
CA TYR A 47 -1.44 -10.79 -14.82
C TYR A 47 -0.29 -10.18 -15.63
N PRO A 48 -0.56 -9.33 -16.63
CA PRO A 48 0.46 -8.82 -17.55
C PRO A 48 1.30 -7.68 -16.95
N PHE A 49 1.74 -7.80 -15.68
CA PHE A 49 2.45 -6.73 -14.98
C PHE A 49 3.80 -6.37 -15.60
N GLU A 50 4.51 -7.32 -16.21
CA GLU A 50 5.74 -7.02 -16.94
C GLU A 50 5.49 -6.06 -18.10
N LYS A 51 4.41 -6.30 -18.86
CA LYS A 51 4.00 -5.44 -19.98
C LYS A 51 3.55 -4.06 -19.48
N ILE A 52 2.80 -4.01 -18.37
CA ILE A 52 2.30 -2.77 -17.75
C ILE A 52 3.45 -1.94 -17.21
N ALA A 53 4.35 -2.55 -16.47
CA ALA A 53 5.55 -1.92 -15.92
C ALA A 53 6.48 -1.41 -17.03
N GLY A 54 6.68 -2.18 -18.08
CA GLY A 54 7.51 -1.81 -19.22
C GLY A 54 8.98 -1.53 -18.84
N LYS A 55 9.65 -0.70 -19.62
CA LYS A 55 11.05 -0.31 -19.40
C LYS A 55 11.14 1.03 -18.65
N GLY A 56 12.22 1.25 -17.92
CA GLY A 56 12.49 2.51 -17.20
C GLY A 56 13.08 2.28 -15.83
N THR A 57 13.15 3.34 -15.02
CA THR A 57 13.55 3.24 -13.61
C THR A 57 12.49 2.49 -12.78
N ASP A 58 12.88 1.95 -11.65
CA ASP A 58 11.97 1.23 -10.76
C ASP A 58 10.77 2.08 -10.35
N LEU A 59 11.00 3.34 -10.02
CA LEU A 59 9.93 4.29 -9.72
C LEU A 59 8.96 4.48 -10.90
N GLN A 60 9.47 4.63 -12.13
CA GLN A 60 8.61 4.78 -13.31
C GLN A 60 7.78 3.51 -13.56
N ARG A 61 8.39 2.34 -13.39
CA ARG A 61 7.74 1.04 -13.53
C ARG A 61 6.64 0.85 -12.49
N ALA A 62 6.95 1.13 -11.23
CA ALA A 62 6.00 1.05 -10.12
C ALA A 62 4.83 2.04 -10.28
N ILE A 63 5.08 3.27 -10.73
CA ILE A 63 4.02 4.26 -10.99
C ILE A 63 3.07 3.75 -12.10
N ARG A 64 3.56 3.08 -13.14
CA ARG A 64 2.67 2.52 -14.17
C ARG A 64 1.80 1.39 -13.63
N VAL A 65 2.35 0.53 -12.77
CA VAL A 65 1.59 -0.50 -12.06
C VAL A 65 0.52 0.13 -11.16
N LEU A 66 0.89 1.13 -10.37
CA LEU A 66 -0.04 1.86 -9.50
C LEU A 66 -1.19 2.49 -10.30
N LYS A 67 -0.88 3.18 -11.41
CA LYS A 67 -1.89 3.79 -12.29
C LYS A 67 -2.81 2.76 -12.94
N TYR A 68 -2.33 1.57 -13.20
CA TYR A 68 -3.14 0.48 -13.73
C TYR A 68 -4.08 -0.10 -12.66
N LEU A 69 -3.59 -0.28 -11.44
CA LEU A 69 -4.33 -0.89 -10.33
C LEU A 69 -5.35 0.07 -9.70
N SER A 70 -4.96 1.32 -9.51
CA SER A 70 -5.75 2.30 -8.75
C SER A 70 -7.22 2.42 -9.19
N PRO A 71 -7.57 2.53 -10.48
CA PRO A 71 -8.96 2.63 -10.90
C PRO A 71 -9.74 1.31 -10.83
N LYS A 72 -9.07 0.18 -10.60
CA LYS A 72 -9.65 -1.18 -10.61
C LYS A 72 -9.92 -1.71 -9.21
N LEU A 73 -9.23 -1.19 -8.21
CA LEU A 73 -9.32 -1.66 -6.84
C LEU A 73 -10.23 -0.75 -6.02
N THR A 74 -11.47 -1.16 -5.84
CA THR A 74 -12.43 -0.46 -4.97
C THR A 74 -11.91 -0.44 -3.53
N HIS A 75 -12.17 0.64 -2.80
CA HIS A 75 -11.80 0.74 -1.39
C HIS A 75 -12.97 0.36 -0.49
N SER A 76 -12.69 -0.52 0.48
CA SER A 76 -13.62 -0.83 1.57
C SER A 76 -12.84 -0.90 2.89
N PRO A 77 -13.12 -0.01 3.86
CA PRO A 77 -12.55 -0.11 5.19
C PRO A 77 -13.09 -1.33 5.97
N TRP A 78 -14.21 -1.89 5.54
CA TRP A 78 -14.92 -2.99 6.19
C TRP A 78 -14.55 -4.38 5.63
N TYR A 79 -13.49 -4.46 4.82
CA TYR A 79 -13.02 -5.74 4.34
C TYR A 79 -12.55 -6.63 5.49
N ASP A 80 -13.13 -7.81 5.62
CA ASP A 80 -12.98 -8.73 6.74
C ASP A 80 -11.78 -9.68 6.64
N GLY A 81 -11.05 -9.65 5.52
CA GLY A 81 -9.86 -10.47 5.34
C GLY A 81 -10.12 -11.95 5.04
N HIS A 82 -11.25 -12.28 4.42
CA HIS A 82 -11.67 -13.66 4.17
C HIS A 82 -10.91 -14.37 3.02
N VAL A 83 -10.07 -13.68 2.28
CA VAL A 83 -9.15 -14.31 1.32
C VAL A 83 -7.70 -14.18 1.80
N ASP A 84 -6.82 -15.02 1.28
CA ASP A 84 -5.40 -15.00 1.63
C ASP A 84 -4.79 -13.63 1.36
N CYS A 85 -4.00 -13.13 2.29
CA CYS A 85 -3.36 -11.83 2.19
C CYS A 85 -2.09 -11.91 1.32
N ASN A 86 -2.27 -12.28 0.05
CA ASN A 86 -1.26 -12.22 -1.01
C ASN A 86 -1.82 -11.53 -2.25
N ALA A 87 -0.95 -11.01 -3.12
CA ALA A 87 -1.38 -10.23 -4.27
C ALA A 87 -2.26 -11.03 -5.24
N LEU A 88 -1.98 -12.32 -5.43
CA LEU A 88 -2.73 -13.15 -6.36
C LEU A 88 -4.18 -13.32 -5.90
N ALA A 89 -4.40 -13.77 -4.67
CA ALA A 89 -5.74 -13.98 -4.11
C ALA A 89 -6.53 -12.67 -3.99
N LEU A 90 -5.87 -11.58 -3.56
CA LEU A 90 -6.49 -10.26 -3.43
C LEU A 90 -6.88 -9.66 -4.79
N LEU A 91 -6.07 -9.86 -5.84
CA LEU A 91 -6.40 -9.42 -7.20
C LEU A 91 -7.55 -10.24 -7.79
N ASP A 92 -7.52 -11.55 -7.62
CA ASP A 92 -8.60 -12.44 -8.05
C ASP A 92 -9.93 -11.99 -7.44
N TYR A 93 -9.95 -11.79 -6.13
CA TYR A 93 -11.12 -11.31 -5.42
C TYR A 93 -11.60 -9.93 -5.90
N SER A 94 -10.67 -8.96 -6.00
CA SER A 94 -11.03 -7.57 -6.30
C SER A 94 -11.41 -7.32 -7.76
N LEU A 95 -10.86 -8.11 -8.70
CA LEU A 95 -11.12 -7.93 -10.13
C LEU A 95 -12.34 -8.74 -10.59
N ASP A 96 -12.59 -9.90 -10.01
CA ASP A 96 -13.76 -10.73 -10.32
C ASP A 96 -15.05 -10.13 -9.74
N LYS A 97 -14.95 -9.43 -8.62
CA LYS A 97 -16.07 -8.83 -7.91
C LYS A 97 -15.80 -7.36 -7.63
N SER A 98 -15.82 -6.54 -8.67
CA SER A 98 -15.50 -5.10 -8.60
C SER A 98 -16.34 -4.31 -7.60
N GLU A 99 -17.45 -4.85 -7.13
CA GLU A 99 -18.31 -4.28 -6.07
C GLU A 99 -17.73 -4.48 -4.68
N GLN A 100 -16.83 -5.45 -4.51
CA GLN A 100 -16.24 -5.81 -3.22
C GLN A 100 -14.86 -5.16 -3.09
N GLY A 101 -14.81 -4.10 -2.28
CA GLY A 101 -13.56 -3.38 -2.03
C GLY A 101 -12.66 -4.08 -1.02
N ILE A 102 -11.39 -3.72 -1.07
CA ILE A 102 -10.35 -4.09 -0.10
C ILE A 102 -9.80 -2.86 0.59
N ASN A 103 -9.24 -3.03 1.79
CA ASN A 103 -8.71 -1.91 2.58
C ASN A 103 -7.31 -1.45 2.13
N CYS A 104 -6.79 -0.40 2.75
CA CYS A 104 -5.49 0.18 2.44
C CYS A 104 -4.33 -0.81 2.60
N LEU A 105 -4.37 -1.66 3.64
CA LEU A 105 -3.37 -2.69 3.89
C LEU A 105 -3.26 -3.66 2.70
N ASN A 106 -4.40 -4.12 2.20
CA ASN A 106 -4.46 -5.09 1.11
C ASN A 106 -4.08 -4.47 -0.24
N LYS A 107 -4.46 -3.21 -0.48
CA LYS A 107 -3.98 -2.48 -1.67
C LYS A 107 -2.47 -2.28 -1.66
N ALA A 108 -1.92 -1.91 -0.51
CA ALA A 108 -0.47 -1.80 -0.34
C ALA A 108 0.23 -3.15 -0.51
N LYS A 109 -0.38 -4.25 -0.03
CA LYS A 109 0.14 -5.61 -0.21
C LYS A 109 0.21 -6.03 -1.68
N ILE A 110 -0.83 -5.74 -2.45
CA ILE A 110 -0.83 -6.01 -3.90
C ILE A 110 0.31 -5.25 -4.58
N LEU A 111 0.45 -3.95 -4.34
CA LEU A 111 1.50 -3.16 -4.99
C LEU A 111 2.89 -3.61 -4.56
N GLU A 112 3.10 -3.91 -3.27
CA GLU A 112 4.36 -4.46 -2.74
C GLU A 112 4.76 -5.72 -3.49
N GLU A 113 3.88 -6.74 -3.53
CA GLU A 113 4.22 -8.03 -4.14
C GLU A 113 4.36 -7.96 -5.65
N VAL A 114 3.57 -7.14 -6.34
CA VAL A 114 3.77 -6.90 -7.77
C VAL A 114 5.11 -6.24 -8.03
N CYS A 115 5.53 -5.28 -7.22
CA CYS A 115 6.85 -4.65 -7.34
C CYS A 115 7.96 -5.67 -7.09
N LEU A 116 7.89 -6.46 -6.02
CA LEU A 116 8.88 -7.49 -5.70
C LEU A 116 8.97 -8.54 -6.81
N ALA A 117 7.83 -8.98 -7.35
CA ALA A 117 7.78 -9.92 -8.49
C ALA A 117 8.45 -9.34 -9.75
N LEU A 118 8.41 -8.02 -9.92
CA LEU A 118 9.09 -7.31 -11.02
C LEU A 118 10.56 -7.01 -10.73
N GLY A 119 11.11 -7.44 -9.60
CA GLY A 119 12.48 -7.16 -9.17
C GLY A 119 12.67 -5.73 -8.64
N ILE A 120 11.60 -5.06 -8.24
CA ILE A 120 11.61 -3.71 -7.66
C ILE A 120 11.52 -3.82 -6.14
N TYR A 121 12.49 -3.25 -5.41
CA TYR A 121 12.44 -3.22 -3.95
C TYR A 121 11.25 -2.39 -3.47
N ALA A 122 10.37 -3.03 -2.71
CA ALA A 122 9.17 -2.41 -2.18
C ALA A 122 8.84 -2.98 -0.80
N ARG A 123 8.30 -2.13 0.08
CA ARG A 123 7.82 -2.54 1.41
C ARG A 123 6.58 -1.77 1.81
N ARG A 124 5.79 -2.35 2.71
CA ARG A 124 4.66 -1.66 3.30
C ARG A 124 5.13 -0.81 4.48
N VAL A 125 4.63 0.41 4.54
CA VAL A 125 4.83 1.34 5.64
C VAL A 125 3.48 1.66 6.27
N ARG A 126 3.39 1.49 7.59
CA ARG A 126 2.20 1.82 8.36
C ARG A 126 2.36 3.19 9.00
N PHE A 127 1.43 4.07 8.72
CA PHE A 127 1.28 5.34 9.42
C PHE A 127 0.32 5.13 10.59
N LEU A 128 0.82 5.39 11.78
CA LEU A 128 0.03 5.32 13.00
C LEU A 128 -0.47 6.72 13.35
N PRO A 129 -1.63 6.84 14.00
CA PRO A 129 -2.11 8.12 14.49
C PRO A 129 -1.19 8.65 15.59
N TYR A 130 -1.19 9.97 15.75
CA TYR A 130 -0.44 10.62 16.81
C TYR A 130 -0.99 10.29 18.21
N SER A 131 -2.31 10.17 18.32
CA SER A 131 -2.99 9.81 19.57
C SER A 131 -2.95 8.32 19.83
N PRO A 132 -2.53 7.87 21.02
CA PRO A 132 -2.57 6.45 21.39
C PRO A 132 -4.01 5.90 21.55
N PHE A 133 -5.01 6.77 21.55
CA PHE A 133 -6.43 6.40 21.65
C PHE A 133 -7.14 6.35 20.31
N ASP A 134 -6.45 6.72 19.24
CA ASP A 134 -6.94 6.61 17.88
C ASP A 134 -6.42 5.30 17.29
N PHE A 135 -7.32 4.46 16.80
CA PHE A 135 -7.00 3.15 16.22
C PHE A 135 -6.89 3.19 14.70
N ASP A 136 -7.19 4.34 14.08
CA ASP A 136 -7.06 4.47 12.65
C ASP A 136 -5.59 4.43 12.24
N CYS A 137 -5.32 3.67 11.20
CA CYS A 137 -4.00 3.63 10.60
C CYS A 137 -4.11 3.62 9.08
N HIS A 138 -3.08 4.09 8.42
CA HIS A 138 -2.99 4.01 6.98
C HIS A 138 -1.74 3.23 6.55
N VAL A 139 -1.87 2.43 5.51
CA VAL A 139 -0.75 1.64 4.98
C VAL A 139 -0.51 2.03 3.53
N VAL A 140 0.74 2.28 3.22
CA VAL A 140 1.22 2.61 1.86
C VAL A 140 2.36 1.69 1.45
N THR A 141 2.71 1.72 0.17
CA THR A 141 3.90 1.04 -0.35
C THR A 141 5.00 2.06 -0.58
N GLU A 142 6.16 1.83 0.01
CA GLU A 142 7.41 2.56 -0.23
C GLU A 142 8.24 1.78 -1.26
N ILE A 143 8.88 2.52 -2.17
CA ILE A 143 9.73 2.01 -3.26
C ILE A 143 11.06 2.71 -3.23
#